data_1c0a0102ee4266f7b88e9f566e630370
#
_entry.id   1c0a0102ee4266f7b88e9f566e630370
#
_cell.length_a   1.000
_cell.length_b   1.000
_cell.length_c   1.000
_cell.angle_alpha   90.00
_cell.angle_beta   90.00
_cell.angle_gamma   90.00
#
_symmetry.space_group_name_H-M   'P 1'
#
loop_
_entity.id
_entity.type
_entity.pdbx_description
1 polymer ?
#
loop_
_entity_poly.entity_id
_entity_poly.type
_entity_poly.pdbx_seq_one_letter_code
_entity_poly.pdbx_strand_id
1 'polypeptide(L)'
;YVWGHSYEFDQNTKDNNWDLIERFAEFVSGKEDVWYATNIEIYDYVTAFRSLEISLSEKIIHNPTAHTIFFEYETEKHQINPGATVCFA
;
A
#
# COMPACT_ATOMS: atom_id res chain seq x y z
N TYR A 1 -1.42 -6.08 -9.88
CA TYR A 1 -0.96 -4.82 -10.48
C TYR A 1 -1.45 -4.73 -11.92
N VAL A 2 -2.25 -3.73 -12.22
CA VAL A 2 -2.81 -3.51 -13.57
C VAL A 2 -2.08 -2.34 -14.23
N TRP A 3 -1.63 -2.54 -15.45
CA TRP A 3 -0.93 -1.50 -16.21
C TRP A 3 -1.19 -1.66 -17.69
N GLY A 4 -0.92 -0.63 -18.47
CA GLY A 4 -1.04 -0.64 -19.90
C GLY A 4 -0.54 0.66 -20.51
N HIS A 5 -0.68 0.78 -21.81
CA HIS A 5 -0.32 1.98 -22.55
C HIS A 5 -1.59 2.69 -23.04
N SER A 6 -1.55 4.01 -23.06
CA SER A 6 -2.70 4.81 -23.49
C SER A 6 -3.14 4.52 -24.95
N TYR A 7 -2.20 4.19 -25.83
CA TYR A 7 -2.51 3.86 -27.22
C TYR A 7 -3.33 2.59 -27.36
N GLU A 8 -3.32 1.70 -26.37
CA GLU A 8 -4.11 0.46 -26.39
C GLU A 8 -5.61 0.74 -26.31
N PHE A 9 -6.01 1.90 -25.81
CA PHE A 9 -7.40 2.30 -25.75
C PHE A 9 -7.89 2.92 -27.06
N ASP A 10 -6.99 3.48 -27.86
CA ASP A 10 -7.30 4.11 -29.14
C ASP A 10 -7.33 3.13 -30.30
N GLN A 11 -6.88 1.91 -30.11
CA GLN A 11 -6.93 0.91 -31.16
C GLN A 11 -8.38 0.55 -31.45
N ASN A 12 -8.71 0.60 -32.75
CA ASN A 12 -10.04 0.27 -33.24
C ASN A 12 -10.31 -1.23 -33.13
N THR A 13 -10.57 -1.66 -31.93
CA THR A 13 -10.91 -3.04 -31.60
C THR A 13 -12.42 -3.19 -31.51
N LYS A 14 -12.90 -4.41 -31.67
CA LYS A 14 -14.32 -4.72 -31.51
C LYS A 14 -14.82 -4.42 -30.09
N ASP A 15 -13.90 -4.43 -29.14
CA ASP A 15 -14.17 -4.16 -27.75
C ASP A 15 -13.72 -2.72 -27.47
N ASN A 16 -14.64 -1.86 -27.13
CA ASN A 16 -14.37 -0.47 -26.78
C ASN A 16 -13.50 -0.39 -25.53
N ASN A 17 -12.19 -0.31 -25.71
CA ASN A 17 -11.23 -0.32 -24.61
C ASN A 17 -11.36 0.90 -23.69
N TRP A 18 -11.82 2.04 -24.19
CA TRP A 18 -12.15 3.18 -23.35
C TRP A 18 -13.28 2.87 -22.37
N ASP A 19 -14.32 2.17 -22.83
CA ASP A 19 -15.39 1.71 -21.96
C ASP A 19 -14.89 0.73 -20.91
N LEU A 20 -13.97 -0.14 -21.28
CA LEU A 20 -13.35 -1.10 -20.37
C LEU A 20 -12.60 -0.41 -19.23
N ILE A 21 -11.78 0.61 -19.53
CA ILE A 21 -11.02 1.32 -18.51
C ILE A 21 -11.94 2.16 -17.61
N GLU A 22 -12.99 2.73 -18.17
CA GLU A 22 -13.99 3.47 -17.40
C GLU A 22 -14.71 2.56 -16.40
N ARG A 23 -15.16 1.40 -16.83
CA ARG A 23 -15.79 0.40 -15.96
C ARG A 23 -14.84 -0.13 -14.89
N PHE A 24 -13.58 -0.33 -15.25
CA PHE A 24 -12.55 -0.72 -14.28
C PHE A 24 -12.34 0.37 -13.24
N ALA A 25 -12.21 1.63 -13.66
CA ALA A 25 -12.05 2.76 -12.75
C ALA A 25 -13.24 2.91 -11.79
N GLU A 26 -14.46 2.75 -12.28
CA GLU A 26 -15.66 2.73 -11.43
C GLU A 26 -15.61 1.59 -10.41
N PHE A 27 -15.23 0.41 -10.85
CA PHE A 27 -15.17 -0.78 -9.99
C PHE A 27 -14.18 -0.62 -8.83
N VAL A 28 -13.01 -0.04 -9.09
CA VAL A 28 -11.95 0.07 -8.07
C VAL A 28 -12.01 1.34 -7.25
N SER A 29 -12.81 2.34 -7.67
CA SER A 29 -12.87 3.64 -7.00
C SER A 29 -13.73 3.64 -5.74
N GLY A 30 -13.49 4.60 -4.85
CA GLY A 30 -14.37 4.90 -3.71
C GLY A 30 -14.47 3.80 -2.65
N LYS A 31 -13.55 2.87 -2.59
CA LYS A 31 -13.56 1.78 -1.60
C LYS A 31 -12.74 2.18 -0.37
N GLU A 32 -13.33 2.00 0.81
CA GLU A 32 -12.70 2.36 2.09
C GLU A 32 -11.55 1.43 2.48
N ASP A 33 -11.57 0.20 1.99
CA ASP A 33 -10.58 -0.84 2.27
C ASP A 33 -9.44 -0.91 1.24
N VAL A 34 -9.37 0.07 0.34
CA VAL A 34 -8.34 0.16 -0.71
C VAL A 34 -7.51 1.43 -0.50
N TRP A 35 -6.21 1.25 -0.43
CA TRP A 35 -5.27 2.36 -0.42
C TRP A 35 -4.92 2.77 -1.85
N TYR A 36 -5.39 3.94 -2.27
CA TYR A 36 -5.08 4.52 -3.58
C TYR A 36 -3.77 5.29 -3.48
N ALA A 37 -2.72 4.75 -4.08
CA ALA A 37 -1.39 5.30 -3.95
C ALA A 37 -0.63 5.29 -5.27
N THR A 38 0.28 6.22 -5.41
CA THR A 38 1.26 6.22 -6.51
C THR A 38 2.37 5.22 -6.25
N ASN A 39 3.14 4.87 -7.27
CA ASN A 39 4.28 3.96 -7.13
C ASN A 39 5.32 4.49 -6.13
N ILE A 40 5.57 5.80 -6.11
CA ILE A 40 6.53 6.38 -5.16
C ILE A 40 6.02 6.31 -3.72
N GLU A 41 4.73 6.52 -3.50
CA GLU A 41 4.13 6.36 -2.16
C GLU A 41 4.26 4.93 -1.66
N ILE A 42 4.04 3.94 -2.52
CA ILE A 42 4.22 2.53 -2.18
C ILE A 42 5.69 2.23 -1.87
N TYR A 43 6.60 2.73 -2.69
CA TYR A 43 8.04 2.58 -2.47
C TYR A 43 8.47 3.16 -1.12
N ASP A 44 8.05 4.37 -0.82
CA ASP A 44 8.36 5.05 0.44
C ASP A 44 7.82 4.27 1.64
N TYR A 45 6.60 3.77 1.55
CA TYR A 45 5.99 2.98 2.62
C TYR A 45 6.71 1.64 2.83
N VAL A 46 7.01 0.91 1.76
CA VAL A 46 7.72 -0.38 1.85
C VAL A 46 9.13 -0.17 2.41
N THR A 47 9.81 0.89 2.00
CA THR A 47 11.14 1.25 2.52
C THR A 47 11.06 1.58 4.02
N ALA A 48 10.06 2.35 4.43
CA ALA A 48 9.82 2.67 5.83
C ALA A 48 9.52 1.40 6.66
N PHE A 49 8.66 0.53 6.16
CA PHE A 49 8.35 -0.75 6.81
C PHE A 49 9.61 -1.60 7.02
N ARG A 50 10.48 -1.69 6.02
CA ARG A 50 11.75 -2.43 6.10
C ARG A 50 12.77 -1.78 7.01
N SER A 51 12.59 -0.52 7.36
CA SER A 51 13.47 0.24 8.27
C SER A 51 13.09 0.09 9.73
N LEU A 52 12.00 -0.59 10.05
CA LEU A 52 11.62 -0.87 11.44
C LEU A 52 12.74 -1.62 12.16
N GLU A 53 13.03 -1.19 13.36
CA GLU A 53 14.03 -1.82 14.22
C GLU A 53 13.33 -2.75 15.20
N ILE A 54 13.67 -4.04 15.17
CA ILE A 54 12.99 -5.08 15.94
C ILE A 54 13.96 -5.73 16.89
N SER A 55 13.63 -5.75 18.18
CA SER A 55 14.30 -6.57 19.18
C SER A 55 13.39 -7.74 19.58
N LEU A 56 13.77 -8.92 19.17
CA LEU A 56 13.00 -10.14 19.49
C LEU A 56 13.11 -10.51 20.96
N SER A 57 14.28 -10.28 21.57
CA SER A 57 14.51 -10.60 22.98
C SER A 57 13.71 -9.70 23.93
N GLU A 58 13.57 -8.43 23.56
CA GLU A 58 12.83 -7.44 24.35
C GLU A 58 11.37 -7.32 23.90
N LYS A 59 11.03 -7.94 22.77
CA LYS A 59 9.70 -7.90 22.15
C LYS A 59 9.21 -6.48 21.88
N ILE A 60 10.09 -5.68 21.32
CA ILE A 60 9.81 -4.28 20.98
C ILE A 60 10.08 -4.02 19.50
N ILE A 61 9.34 -3.06 18.96
CA ILE A 61 9.56 -2.50 17.62
C ILE A 61 9.68 -0.99 17.75
N HIS A 62 10.73 -0.44 17.14
CA HIS A 62 10.93 1.00 17.02
C HIS A 62 10.76 1.43 15.57
N ASN A 63 10.02 2.53 15.36
CA ASN A 63 9.83 3.14 14.04
C ASN A 63 10.72 4.38 13.90
N PRO A 64 11.90 4.29 13.26
CA PRO A 64 12.78 5.45 13.06
C PRO A 64 12.36 6.34 11.88
N THR A 65 11.26 6.02 11.20
CA THR A 65 10.82 6.73 10.00
C THR A 65 9.81 7.84 10.31
N ALA A 66 9.51 8.66 9.29
CA ALA A 66 8.49 9.70 9.35
C ALA A 66 7.09 9.19 8.97
N HIS A 67 6.92 7.89 8.73
CA HIS A 67 5.66 7.29 8.34
C HIS A 67 5.01 6.53 9.49
N THR A 68 3.70 6.62 9.57
CA THR A 68 2.91 5.68 10.39
C THR A 68 2.89 4.34 9.69
N ILE A 69 3.29 3.29 10.38
CA ILE A 69 3.42 1.94 9.82
C ILE A 69 2.45 1.00 10.50
N PHE A 70 1.87 0.11 9.71
CA PHE A 70 0.94 -0.92 10.17
C PHE A 70 1.60 -2.29 9.98
N PHE A 71 1.45 -3.14 10.97
CA PHE A 71 1.92 -4.52 10.90
C PHE A 71 0.96 -5.46 11.62
N GLU A 72 1.05 -6.73 11.31
CA GLU A 72 0.29 -7.79 11.97
C GLU A 72 1.25 -8.73 12.71
N TYR A 73 0.89 -9.05 13.93
CA TYR A 73 1.62 -10.02 14.74
C TYR A 73 0.61 -10.92 15.45
N GLU A 74 0.73 -12.22 15.27
CA GLU A 74 -0.19 -13.24 15.85
C GLU A 74 -1.67 -12.88 15.65
N THR A 75 -2.04 -12.52 14.41
CA THR A 75 -3.41 -12.14 14.00
C THR A 75 -3.91 -10.80 14.55
N GLU A 76 -3.14 -10.11 15.37
CA GLU A 76 -3.47 -8.77 15.83
C GLU A 76 -2.82 -7.70 14.95
N LYS A 77 -3.61 -6.69 14.62
CA LYS A 77 -3.15 -5.54 13.83
C LYS A 77 -2.63 -4.44 14.75
N HIS A 78 -1.47 -3.94 14.42
CA HIS A 78 -0.78 -2.90 15.18
C HIS A 78 -0.48 -1.69 14.30
N GLN A 79 -0.44 -0.53 14.94
CA GLN A 79 -0.02 0.73 14.34
C GLN A 79 1.14 1.29 15.13
N ILE A 80 2.18 1.73 14.44
CA ILE A 80 3.31 2.38 15.07
C ILE A 80 3.58 3.73 14.42
N ASN A 81 3.46 4.78 15.23
CA ASN A 81 3.64 6.15 14.80
C ASN A 81 5.12 6.50 14.59
N PRO A 82 5.43 7.58 13.81
CA PRO A 82 6.79 8.05 13.63
C PRO A 82 7.53 8.26 14.97
N GLY A 83 8.72 7.68 15.08
CA GLY A 83 9.56 7.79 16.27
C GLY A 83 9.10 7.00 17.49
N ALA A 84 7.99 6.27 17.40
CA ALA A 84 7.45 5.49 18.51
C ALA A 84 8.18 4.15 18.69
N THR A 85 8.12 3.64 19.92
CA THR A 85 8.54 2.28 20.27
C THR A 85 7.37 1.60 20.94
N VAL A 86 7.03 0.39 20.48
CA VAL A 86 5.90 -0.39 20.99
C VAL A 86 6.33 -1.79 21.40
N CYS A 87 5.65 -2.36 22.38
CA CYS A 87 5.76 -3.78 22.74
C CYS A 87 4.75 -4.57 21.91
N PHE A 88 5.16 -5.75 21.43
CA PHE A 88 4.31 -6.62 20.59
C PHE A 88 4.02 -7.99 21.21
N ALA A 89 4.28 -8.14 22.46
CA ALA A 89 4.00 -9.39 23.16
C ALA A 89 3.21 -9.16 24.44
#